data_8db08d674919c48fee295f7fc2bc720d
#
_entry.id   8db08d674919c48fee295f7fc2bc720d
#
_cell.length_a   1.000
_cell.length_b   1.000
_cell.length_c   1.000
_cell.angle_alpha   90.00
_cell.angle_beta   90.00
_cell.angle_gamma   90.00
#
_symmetry.space_group_name_H-M   'P 1'
#
loop_
_entity.id
_entity.type
_entity.pdbx_description
1 polymer ?
#
loop_
_entity_poly.entity_id
_entity_poly.type
_entity_poly.pdbx_seq_one_letter_code
_entity_poly.pdbx_strand_id
1 'polypeptide(L)'
;MKYAIIAAGLGSRLQSEGVSLPKPLVKLNGEAMIDRLIRIFVANHAESVSVIVNEEMKEVQEHLKSLSLPVPLHLVIKSTPSSMHSFFELSPSLEGGKFCLTTVDTIFKEDEFASYIKVFEQDDVYDGLMAVTDYIDDEKPLYVATDPSLSVTGFMDSAYPGARYISGGIYCLNQAGIHTLHGCMNVGVSRMRNYQRRLVEEGVRLKAYPFSKIIDVDHAEDIQKAENFIY
;
A
#
# COMPACT_ATOMS: atom_id res chain seq x y z
N MET A 1 5.03 8.88 -12.52
CA MET A 1 5.30 7.61 -11.78
C MET A 1 4.12 6.65 -11.94
N LYS A 2 4.34 5.32 -11.87
CA LYS A 2 3.28 4.28 -11.91
C LYS A 2 2.74 4.04 -10.50
N TYR A 3 1.44 3.73 -10.40
CA TYR A 3 0.80 3.45 -9.11
C TYR A 3 0.09 2.11 -9.12
N ALA A 4 0.07 1.42 -7.98
CA ALA A 4 -0.59 0.13 -7.85
C ALA A 4 -1.40 0.02 -6.55
N ILE A 5 -2.55 -0.63 -6.64
CA ILE A 5 -3.48 -0.86 -5.52
C ILE A 5 -3.71 -2.36 -5.36
N ILE A 6 -3.42 -2.87 -4.18
CA ILE A 6 -3.81 -4.21 -3.76
C ILE A 6 -5.22 -4.14 -3.16
N ALA A 7 -6.20 -4.67 -3.86
CA ALA A 7 -7.60 -4.69 -3.46
C ALA A 7 -8.21 -6.11 -3.51
N ALA A 8 -7.37 -7.15 -3.44
CA ALA A 8 -7.80 -8.55 -3.55
C ALA A 8 -8.17 -9.21 -2.20
N GLY A 9 -8.05 -8.50 -1.08
CA GLY A 9 -8.45 -8.97 0.24
C GLY A 9 -9.98 -9.03 0.36
N LEU A 10 -10.53 -10.13 0.90
CA LEU A 10 -11.99 -10.33 0.99
C LEU A 10 -12.72 -9.38 1.96
N GLY A 11 -11.99 -8.75 2.90
CA GLY A 11 -12.62 -7.84 3.88
C GLY A 11 -13.57 -8.57 4.84
N SER A 12 -13.27 -9.83 5.18
CA SER A 12 -14.15 -10.70 5.95
C SER A 12 -14.52 -10.16 7.33
N ARG A 13 -13.64 -9.37 7.97
CA ARG A 13 -13.92 -8.71 9.26
C ARG A 13 -15.05 -7.70 9.12
N LEU A 14 -14.93 -6.75 8.17
CA LEU A 14 -15.97 -5.77 7.87
C LEU A 14 -17.32 -6.43 7.57
N GLN A 15 -17.29 -7.49 6.75
CA GLN A 15 -18.51 -8.25 6.42
C GLN A 15 -19.13 -8.91 7.66
N SER A 16 -18.32 -9.52 8.55
CA SER A 16 -18.80 -10.13 9.80
C SER A 16 -19.37 -9.11 10.79
N GLU A 17 -18.98 -7.85 10.68
CA GLU A 17 -19.46 -6.72 11.47
C GLU A 17 -20.64 -5.97 10.81
N GLY A 18 -21.21 -6.52 9.73
CA GLY A 18 -22.45 -6.01 9.11
C GLY A 18 -22.21 -5.00 7.99
N VAL A 19 -20.98 -4.76 7.55
CA VAL A 19 -20.70 -3.93 6.37
C VAL A 19 -21.02 -4.73 5.11
N SER A 20 -22.05 -4.35 4.38
CA SER A 20 -22.56 -5.10 3.22
C SER A 20 -21.74 -4.90 1.95
N LEU A 21 -21.06 -3.76 1.81
CA LEU A 21 -20.25 -3.45 0.64
C LEU A 21 -18.93 -4.22 0.65
N PRO A 22 -18.42 -4.67 -0.50
CA PRO A 22 -17.04 -5.13 -0.63
C PRO A 22 -16.07 -4.06 -0.15
N LYS A 23 -15.01 -4.45 0.56
CA LYS A 23 -14.06 -3.52 1.18
C LYS A 23 -13.61 -2.36 0.28
N PRO A 24 -13.24 -2.58 -1.01
CA PRO A 24 -12.84 -1.48 -1.90
C PRO A 24 -13.94 -0.45 -2.18
N LEU A 25 -15.21 -0.83 -2.07
CA LEU A 25 -16.37 0.04 -2.31
C LEU A 25 -16.93 0.66 -1.03
N VAL A 26 -16.37 0.35 0.15
CA VAL A 26 -16.73 1.04 1.39
C VAL A 26 -16.45 2.53 1.24
N LYS A 27 -17.44 3.34 1.64
CA LYS A 27 -17.38 4.79 1.47
C LYS A 27 -16.87 5.48 2.72
N LEU A 28 -15.99 6.44 2.51
CA LEU A 28 -15.54 7.40 3.51
C LEU A 28 -16.02 8.79 3.06
N ASN A 29 -16.84 9.45 3.87
CA ASN A 29 -17.47 10.73 3.52
C ASN A 29 -18.14 10.73 2.14
N GLY A 30 -18.74 9.59 1.75
CA GLY A 30 -19.45 9.42 0.48
C GLY A 30 -18.61 8.96 -0.71
N GLU A 31 -17.28 8.95 -0.64
CA GLU A 31 -16.36 8.48 -1.70
C GLU A 31 -15.86 7.05 -1.39
N ALA A 32 -15.94 6.12 -2.36
CA ALA A 32 -15.41 4.77 -2.18
C ALA A 32 -13.89 4.79 -1.99
N MET A 33 -13.35 3.93 -1.11
CA MET A 33 -11.90 3.89 -0.83
C MET A 33 -11.07 3.69 -2.11
N ILE A 34 -11.52 2.85 -3.03
CA ILE A 34 -10.81 2.63 -4.30
C ILE A 34 -10.83 3.88 -5.20
N ASP A 35 -11.96 4.57 -5.28
CA ASP A 35 -12.09 5.80 -6.08
C ASP A 35 -11.22 6.91 -5.50
N ARG A 36 -11.20 7.04 -4.18
CA ARG A 36 -10.34 7.98 -3.46
C ARG A 36 -8.85 7.76 -3.80
N LEU A 37 -8.36 6.53 -3.74
CA LEU A 37 -6.97 6.24 -4.08
C LEU A 37 -6.67 6.54 -5.55
N ILE A 38 -7.53 6.13 -6.48
CA ILE A 38 -7.35 6.40 -7.91
C ILE A 38 -7.31 7.91 -8.17
N ARG A 39 -8.23 8.68 -7.56
CA ARG A 39 -8.25 10.14 -7.68
C ARG A 39 -6.97 10.77 -7.14
N ILE A 40 -6.49 10.34 -5.97
CA ILE A 40 -5.24 10.82 -5.38
C ILE A 40 -4.06 10.52 -6.31
N PHE A 41 -4.00 9.34 -6.91
CA PHE A 41 -2.91 8.97 -7.81
C PHE A 41 -2.92 9.79 -9.10
N VAL A 42 -4.09 10.01 -9.68
CA VAL A 42 -4.25 10.89 -10.85
C VAL A 42 -3.83 12.33 -10.50
N ALA A 43 -4.21 12.84 -9.33
CA ALA A 43 -3.80 14.16 -8.84
C ALA A 43 -2.27 14.27 -8.62
N ASN A 44 -1.59 13.15 -8.36
CA ASN A 44 -0.15 13.04 -8.22
C ASN A 44 0.53 12.55 -9.51
N HIS A 45 0.01 12.95 -10.67
CA HIS A 45 0.61 12.75 -11.99
C HIS A 45 0.89 11.28 -12.33
N ALA A 46 -0.07 10.39 -12.06
CA ALA A 46 0.04 8.99 -12.45
C ALA A 46 0.27 8.83 -13.96
N GLU A 47 1.26 8.03 -14.33
CA GLU A 47 1.45 7.56 -15.71
C GLU A 47 0.45 6.44 -16.04
N SER A 48 0.18 5.61 -15.04
CA SER A 48 -0.83 4.54 -15.07
C SER A 48 -1.23 4.15 -13.65
N VAL A 49 -2.40 3.56 -13.51
CA VAL A 49 -2.87 2.94 -12.26
C VAL A 49 -3.11 1.47 -12.52
N SER A 50 -2.58 0.59 -11.67
CA SER A 50 -2.77 -0.85 -11.73
C SER A 50 -3.52 -1.30 -10.49
N VAL A 51 -4.57 -2.10 -10.64
CA VAL A 51 -5.40 -2.57 -9.52
C VAL A 51 -5.56 -4.07 -9.63
N ILE A 52 -5.32 -4.78 -8.53
CA ILE A 52 -5.68 -6.20 -8.44
C ILE A 52 -6.89 -6.37 -7.53
N VAL A 53 -7.88 -7.11 -7.99
CA VAL A 53 -9.10 -7.47 -7.26
C VAL A 53 -9.31 -8.97 -7.25
N ASN A 54 -10.00 -9.47 -6.24
CA ASN A 54 -10.34 -10.87 -6.12
C ASN A 54 -11.36 -11.30 -7.19
N GLU A 55 -11.27 -12.55 -7.67
CA GLU A 55 -12.16 -13.12 -8.67
C GLU A 55 -13.63 -13.18 -8.22
N GLU A 56 -13.88 -13.22 -6.91
CA GLU A 56 -15.24 -13.25 -6.32
C GLU A 56 -15.89 -11.87 -6.24
N MET A 57 -15.12 -10.77 -6.30
CA MET A 57 -15.60 -9.39 -6.15
C MET A 57 -16.15 -8.82 -7.46
N LYS A 58 -17.23 -9.41 -8.01
CA LYS A 58 -17.81 -9.00 -9.30
C LYS A 58 -18.23 -7.53 -9.34
N GLU A 59 -18.85 -7.05 -8.27
CA GLU A 59 -19.29 -5.65 -8.15
C GLU A 59 -18.11 -4.67 -8.25
N VAL A 60 -16.99 -4.96 -7.59
CA VAL A 60 -15.76 -4.15 -7.69
C VAL A 60 -15.17 -4.19 -9.10
N GLN A 61 -15.18 -5.38 -9.74
CA GLN A 61 -14.69 -5.55 -11.11
C GLN A 61 -15.50 -4.71 -12.10
N GLU A 62 -16.83 -4.72 -11.99
CA GLU A 62 -17.72 -3.96 -12.85
C GLU A 62 -17.57 -2.45 -12.60
N HIS A 63 -17.48 -2.04 -11.34
CA HIS A 63 -17.22 -0.66 -10.96
C HIS A 63 -15.93 -0.14 -11.63
N LEU A 64 -14.80 -0.84 -11.45
CA LEU A 64 -13.52 -0.43 -12.04
C LEU A 64 -13.53 -0.40 -13.57
N LYS A 65 -14.23 -1.34 -14.23
CA LYS A 65 -14.39 -1.34 -15.69
C LYS A 65 -15.24 -0.18 -16.21
N SER A 66 -16.14 0.37 -15.39
CA SER A 66 -16.98 1.51 -15.74
C SER A 66 -16.28 2.85 -15.63
N LEU A 67 -15.11 2.91 -14.95
CA LEU A 67 -14.39 4.17 -14.76
C LEU A 67 -13.79 4.69 -16.06
N SER A 68 -13.93 6.00 -16.29
CA SER A 68 -13.23 6.72 -17.35
C SER A 68 -12.14 7.59 -16.71
N LEU A 69 -10.89 7.20 -16.87
CA LEU A 69 -9.75 7.88 -16.26
C LEU A 69 -8.89 8.58 -17.33
N PRO A 70 -8.20 9.67 -16.98
CA PRO A 70 -7.28 10.36 -17.90
C PRO A 70 -5.97 9.60 -18.13
N VAL A 71 -5.77 8.47 -17.44
CA VAL A 71 -4.58 7.61 -17.52
C VAL A 71 -5.00 6.15 -17.68
N PRO A 72 -4.12 5.27 -18.22
CA PRO A 72 -4.41 3.85 -18.33
C PRO A 72 -4.70 3.21 -16.97
N LEU A 73 -5.78 2.42 -16.90
CA LEU A 73 -6.12 1.55 -15.78
C LEU A 73 -5.84 0.08 -16.17
N HIS A 74 -4.92 -0.56 -15.48
CA HIS A 74 -4.59 -1.98 -15.64
C HIS A 74 -5.30 -2.78 -14.54
N LEU A 75 -6.36 -3.49 -14.89
CA LEU A 75 -7.12 -4.32 -13.96
C LEU A 75 -6.67 -5.77 -14.03
N VAL A 76 -6.14 -6.29 -12.92
CA VAL A 76 -5.86 -7.71 -12.71
C VAL A 76 -6.96 -8.32 -11.87
N ILE A 77 -7.56 -9.43 -12.35
CA ILE A 77 -8.61 -10.16 -11.64
C ILE A 77 -8.02 -11.52 -11.27
N LYS A 78 -7.65 -11.67 -10.00
CA LYS A 78 -7.01 -12.90 -9.50
C LYS A 78 -7.12 -13.03 -8.00
N SER A 79 -7.48 -14.20 -7.52
CA SER A 79 -7.38 -14.58 -6.12
C SER A 79 -5.95 -14.99 -5.80
N THR A 80 -5.36 -14.41 -4.76
CA THR A 80 -3.96 -14.66 -4.39
C THR A 80 -3.83 -15.03 -2.92
N PRO A 81 -2.80 -15.83 -2.55
CA PRO A 81 -2.61 -16.28 -1.17
C PRO A 81 -2.22 -15.17 -0.17
N SER A 82 -1.65 -14.07 -0.65
CA SER A 82 -1.25 -12.92 0.19
C SER A 82 -1.06 -11.65 -0.62
N SER A 83 -0.95 -10.50 0.07
CA SER A 83 -0.67 -9.21 -0.56
C SER A 83 0.65 -9.18 -1.35
N MET A 84 1.67 -9.95 -0.94
CA MET A 84 2.91 -10.09 -1.71
C MET A 84 2.68 -10.80 -3.06
N HIS A 85 1.84 -11.82 -3.10
CA HIS A 85 1.45 -12.49 -4.34
C HIS A 85 0.62 -11.56 -5.23
N SER A 86 -0.26 -10.74 -4.63
CA SER A 86 -0.99 -9.70 -5.37
C SER A 86 -0.03 -8.68 -5.98
N PHE A 87 1.00 -8.27 -5.25
CA PHE A 87 2.04 -7.40 -5.78
C PHE A 87 2.80 -8.04 -6.94
N PHE A 88 3.11 -9.34 -6.85
CA PHE A 88 3.75 -10.07 -7.93
C PHE A 88 2.90 -10.08 -9.22
N GLU A 89 1.59 -10.27 -9.10
CA GLU A 89 0.68 -10.21 -10.25
C GLU A 89 0.59 -8.79 -10.88
N LEU A 90 0.79 -7.75 -10.08
CA LEU A 90 0.85 -6.36 -10.54
C LEU A 90 2.21 -5.98 -11.16
N SER A 91 3.29 -6.69 -10.79
CA SER A 91 4.66 -6.29 -11.10
C SER A 91 4.96 -6.09 -12.59
N PRO A 92 4.39 -6.85 -13.55
CA PRO A 92 4.63 -6.60 -14.97
C PRO A 92 4.22 -5.20 -15.45
N SER A 93 3.18 -4.62 -14.83
CA SER A 93 2.75 -3.25 -15.15
C SER A 93 3.63 -2.16 -14.52
N LEU A 94 4.50 -2.53 -13.56
CA LEU A 94 5.33 -1.62 -12.76
C LEU A 94 6.80 -1.59 -13.23
N GLU A 95 7.15 -2.40 -14.22
CA GLU A 95 8.51 -2.46 -14.77
C GLU A 95 8.91 -1.12 -15.43
N GLY A 96 10.23 -0.85 -15.44
CA GLY A 96 10.83 0.24 -16.19
C GLY A 96 10.85 1.60 -15.50
N GLY A 97 10.60 1.69 -14.18
CA GLY A 97 10.67 2.99 -13.48
C GLY A 97 10.40 2.89 -11.97
N LYS A 98 10.20 4.05 -11.37
CA LYS A 98 9.72 4.21 -9.99
C LYS A 98 8.21 3.97 -9.94
N PHE A 99 7.74 3.37 -8.84
CA PHE A 99 6.32 3.13 -8.62
C PHE A 99 5.94 3.29 -7.15
N CYS A 100 4.65 3.47 -6.89
CA CYS A 100 4.06 3.45 -5.55
C CYS A 100 3.02 2.33 -5.47
N LEU A 101 3.13 1.49 -4.46
CA LEU A 101 2.22 0.40 -4.14
C LEU A 101 1.55 0.67 -2.79
N THR A 102 0.24 0.47 -2.70
CA THR A 102 -0.50 0.51 -1.43
C THR A 102 -1.63 -0.52 -1.41
N THR A 103 -2.16 -0.78 -0.22
CA THR A 103 -3.42 -1.51 -0.06
C THR A 103 -4.61 -0.56 -0.12
N VAL A 104 -5.78 -1.07 -0.50
CA VAL A 104 -6.98 -0.23 -0.74
C VAL A 104 -7.53 0.42 0.53
N ASP A 105 -7.25 -0.17 1.67
CA ASP A 105 -7.73 0.19 3.00
C ASP A 105 -6.85 1.18 3.77
N THR A 106 -5.71 1.53 3.21
CA THR A 106 -4.75 2.46 3.82
C THR A 106 -5.20 3.91 3.64
N ILE A 107 -5.51 4.58 4.74
CA ILE A 107 -6.03 5.95 4.78
C ILE A 107 -5.00 6.90 5.35
N PHE A 108 -4.75 7.98 4.62
CA PHE A 108 -3.74 9.01 4.90
C PHE A 108 -4.21 10.38 4.43
N LYS A 109 -3.54 11.46 4.84
CA LYS A 109 -3.79 12.81 4.33
C LYS A 109 -3.18 13.00 2.94
N GLU A 110 -3.94 13.63 2.05
CA GLU A 110 -3.57 13.77 0.64
C GLU A 110 -2.36 14.68 0.43
N ASP A 111 -2.22 15.72 1.22
CA ASP A 111 -1.09 16.65 1.19
C ASP A 111 0.22 16.01 1.67
N GLU A 112 0.14 15.15 2.71
CA GLU A 112 1.29 14.35 3.16
C GLU A 112 1.71 13.34 2.09
N PHE A 113 0.74 12.70 1.42
CA PHE A 113 1.01 11.78 0.33
C PHE A 113 1.64 12.50 -0.87
N ALA A 114 1.13 13.66 -1.26
CA ALA A 114 1.74 14.45 -2.35
C ALA A 114 3.19 14.82 -2.04
N SER A 115 3.48 15.20 -0.78
CA SER A 115 4.84 15.49 -0.33
C SER A 115 5.74 14.24 -0.36
N TYR A 116 5.22 13.09 0.07
CA TYR A 116 5.90 11.80 0.05
C TYR A 116 6.27 11.38 -1.38
N ILE A 117 5.35 11.48 -2.32
CA ILE A 117 5.59 11.18 -3.73
C ILE A 117 6.67 12.09 -4.32
N LYS A 118 6.56 13.39 -4.08
CA LYS A 118 7.54 14.37 -4.56
C LYS A 118 8.96 14.08 -4.03
N VAL A 119 9.08 13.72 -2.75
CA VAL A 119 10.38 13.36 -2.17
C VAL A 119 10.97 12.15 -2.89
N PHE A 120 10.18 11.09 -3.12
CA PHE A 120 10.69 9.90 -3.81
C PHE A 120 11.02 10.15 -5.27
N GLU A 121 10.22 10.93 -6.00
CA GLU A 121 10.51 11.25 -7.40
C GLU A 121 11.83 11.99 -7.57
N GLN A 122 12.18 12.86 -6.61
CA GLN A 122 13.40 13.68 -6.63
C GLN A 122 14.63 12.99 -6.00
N ASP A 123 14.43 11.86 -5.32
CA ASP A 123 15.50 11.15 -4.62
C ASP A 123 16.06 10.02 -5.49
N ASP A 124 17.36 10.11 -5.83
CA ASP A 124 18.09 9.06 -6.56
C ASP A 124 19.08 8.29 -5.65
N VAL A 125 19.10 8.60 -4.35
CA VAL A 125 20.00 7.94 -3.37
C VAL A 125 19.38 6.64 -2.87
N TYR A 126 18.07 6.64 -2.58
CA TYR A 126 17.37 5.48 -2.05
C TYR A 126 16.63 4.71 -3.15
N ASP A 127 16.61 3.39 -2.99
CA ASP A 127 15.89 2.48 -3.88
C ASP A 127 14.39 2.38 -3.51
N GLY A 128 14.05 2.82 -2.29
CA GLY A 128 12.68 2.88 -1.82
C GLY A 128 12.46 3.88 -0.69
N LEU A 129 11.23 4.42 -0.66
CA LEU A 129 10.72 5.26 0.41
C LEU A 129 9.52 4.55 1.04
N MET A 130 9.62 4.25 2.34
CA MET A 130 8.63 3.49 3.10
C MET A 130 7.82 4.44 3.95
N ALA A 131 6.51 4.52 3.74
CA ALA A 131 5.64 5.28 4.63
C ALA A 131 5.61 4.60 6.01
N VAL A 132 5.85 5.39 7.05
CA VAL A 132 5.81 4.94 8.45
C VAL A 132 4.97 5.91 9.26
N THR A 133 4.45 5.43 10.39
CA THR A 133 3.72 6.28 11.36
C THR A 133 4.07 5.87 12.78
N ASP A 134 3.98 6.80 13.73
CA ASP A 134 4.05 6.50 15.16
C ASP A 134 2.65 6.36 15.80
N TYR A 135 1.59 6.49 14.99
CA TYR A 135 0.23 6.14 15.39
C TYR A 135 0.03 4.62 15.26
N ILE A 136 -0.06 3.93 16.40
CA ILE A 136 -0.16 2.47 16.48
C ILE A 136 -1.58 2.11 16.91
N ASP A 137 -2.39 1.66 15.95
CA ASP A 137 -3.77 1.16 16.13
C ASP A 137 -3.96 -0.22 15.44
N ASP A 138 -2.87 -0.89 15.05
CA ASP A 138 -2.88 -2.21 14.43
C ASP A 138 -2.70 -3.30 15.51
N GLU A 139 -3.48 -4.38 15.41
CA GLU A 139 -3.36 -5.55 16.30
C GLU A 139 -2.01 -6.28 16.16
N LYS A 140 -1.40 -6.21 14.99
CA LYS A 140 -0.14 -6.89 14.66
C LYS A 140 0.81 -5.98 13.88
N PRO A 141 1.23 -4.86 14.47
CA PRO A 141 2.06 -3.89 13.77
C PRO A 141 3.39 -4.49 13.33
N LEU A 142 3.90 -4.02 12.21
CA LEU A 142 5.26 -4.30 11.77
C LEU A 142 6.13 -3.10 12.11
N TYR A 143 6.95 -3.22 13.15
CA TYR A 143 7.85 -2.16 13.59
C TYR A 143 8.98 -1.95 12.62
N VAL A 144 9.32 -0.68 12.34
CA VAL A 144 10.37 -0.28 11.42
C VAL A 144 11.55 0.27 12.22
N ALA A 145 12.66 -0.42 12.15
CA ALA A 145 13.91 0.04 12.74
C ALA A 145 14.61 1.00 11.77
N THR A 146 15.05 2.15 12.28
CA THR A 146 15.76 3.17 11.50
C THR A 146 17.01 3.65 12.22
N ASP A 147 17.96 4.13 11.45
CA ASP A 147 19.05 4.96 11.97
C ASP A 147 18.58 6.43 12.19
N PRO A 148 19.45 7.31 12.75
CA PRO A 148 19.12 8.73 12.95
C PRO A 148 18.81 9.50 11.66
N SER A 149 19.25 9.01 10.49
CA SER A 149 18.97 9.61 9.18
C SER A 149 17.65 9.10 8.55
N LEU A 150 16.91 8.26 9.29
CA LEU A 150 15.73 7.54 8.85
C LEU A 150 15.99 6.46 7.78
N SER A 151 17.25 6.02 7.58
CA SER A 151 17.50 4.84 6.77
C SER A 151 16.95 3.61 7.48
N VAL A 152 16.18 2.78 6.77
CA VAL A 152 15.58 1.57 7.35
C VAL A 152 16.65 0.50 7.56
N THR A 153 16.75 0.00 8.78
CA THR A 153 17.74 -1.02 9.18
C THR A 153 17.10 -2.39 9.44
N GLY A 154 15.77 -2.46 9.57
CA GLY A 154 15.08 -3.74 9.78
C GLY A 154 13.57 -3.60 10.02
N PHE A 155 12.91 -4.76 10.04
CA PHE A 155 11.48 -4.89 10.31
C PHE A 155 11.24 -5.97 11.37
N MET A 156 10.54 -5.62 12.45
CA MET A 156 10.33 -6.45 13.63
C MET A 156 8.84 -6.73 13.88
N ASP A 157 8.50 -7.96 14.26
CA ASP A 157 7.12 -8.33 14.63
C ASP A 157 6.72 -7.87 16.05
N SER A 158 7.69 -7.40 16.84
CA SER A 158 7.46 -6.95 18.22
C SER A 158 8.17 -5.63 18.47
N ALA A 159 7.61 -4.83 19.38
CA ALA A 159 8.27 -3.61 19.84
C ALA A 159 9.64 -3.95 20.48
N TYR A 160 10.59 -3.06 20.29
CA TYR A 160 11.95 -3.14 20.84
C TYR A 160 12.29 -1.80 21.54
N PRO A 161 13.33 -1.75 22.40
CA PRO A 161 13.75 -0.49 23.03
C PRO A 161 14.08 0.58 21.99
N GLY A 162 13.34 1.71 22.02
CA GLY A 162 13.45 2.79 21.02
C GLY A 162 12.58 2.61 19.77
N ALA A 163 11.75 1.56 19.68
CA ALA A 163 10.78 1.41 18.60
C ALA A 163 9.82 2.62 18.57
N ARG A 164 9.78 3.30 17.44
CA ARG A 164 8.94 4.48 17.26
C ARG A 164 7.91 4.29 16.15
N TYR A 165 8.32 3.70 15.05
CA TYR A 165 7.52 3.65 13.84
C TYR A 165 7.01 2.25 13.53
N ILE A 166 5.84 2.19 12.90
CA ILE A 166 5.31 1.01 12.24
C ILE A 166 5.19 1.24 10.73
N SER A 167 5.19 0.17 9.94
CA SER A 167 4.97 0.22 8.49
C SER A 167 3.54 0.66 8.19
N GLY A 168 3.39 1.68 7.36
CA GLY A 168 2.10 2.28 7.02
C GLY A 168 1.44 1.72 5.74
N GLY A 169 1.93 0.60 5.19
CA GLY A 169 1.26 -0.03 4.03
C GLY A 169 1.43 0.68 2.70
N ILE A 170 2.25 1.72 2.60
CA ILE A 170 2.54 2.47 1.38
C ILE A 170 4.03 2.36 1.06
N TYR A 171 4.35 1.91 -0.13
CA TYR A 171 5.70 1.59 -0.57
C TYR A 171 6.01 2.27 -1.89
N CYS A 172 6.91 3.25 -1.89
CA CYS A 172 7.54 3.73 -3.11
C CYS A 172 8.84 2.96 -3.34
N LEU A 173 9.01 2.37 -4.52
CA LEU A 173 10.15 1.53 -4.86
C LEU A 173 10.58 1.78 -6.31
N ASN A 174 11.86 1.50 -6.59
CA ASN A 174 12.38 1.36 -7.94
C ASN A 174 12.46 -0.13 -8.35
N GLN A 175 13.14 -0.43 -9.44
CA GLN A 175 13.24 -1.79 -9.97
C GLN A 175 14.00 -2.77 -9.06
N ALA A 176 14.80 -2.32 -8.10
CA ALA A 176 15.38 -3.19 -7.08
C ALA A 176 14.30 -3.91 -6.26
N GLY A 177 13.18 -3.20 -5.95
CA GLY A 177 12.03 -3.82 -5.28
C GLY A 177 11.38 -4.95 -6.10
N ILE A 178 11.25 -4.77 -7.43
CA ILE A 178 10.72 -5.83 -8.33
C ILE A 178 11.69 -7.02 -8.35
N HIS A 179 12.99 -6.77 -8.43
CA HIS A 179 13.99 -7.84 -8.43
C HIS A 179 13.91 -8.69 -7.14
N THR A 180 13.89 -8.05 -5.98
CA THR A 180 13.71 -8.75 -4.69
C THR A 180 12.39 -9.52 -4.63
N LEU A 181 11.29 -8.96 -5.18
CA LEU A 181 10.00 -9.64 -5.24
C LEU A 181 10.08 -10.96 -6.02
N HIS A 182 10.70 -10.94 -7.19
CA HIS A 182 10.91 -12.16 -8.00
C HIS A 182 11.79 -13.18 -7.27
N GLY A 183 12.85 -12.71 -6.58
CA GLY A 183 13.68 -13.54 -5.70
C GLY A 183 12.85 -14.22 -4.60
N CYS A 184 11.98 -13.48 -3.93
CA CYS A 184 11.07 -14.00 -2.90
C CYS A 184 10.14 -15.10 -3.46
N MET A 185 9.57 -14.88 -4.64
CA MET A 185 8.68 -15.87 -5.27
C MET A 185 9.42 -17.17 -5.60
N ASN A 186 10.64 -17.08 -6.10
CA ASN A 186 11.46 -18.24 -6.46
C ASN A 186 11.81 -19.15 -5.28
N VAL A 187 11.90 -18.59 -4.07
CA VAL A 187 12.24 -19.34 -2.84
C VAL A 187 11.05 -19.57 -1.91
N GLY A 188 9.83 -19.26 -2.37
CA GLY A 188 8.59 -19.53 -1.63
C GLY A 188 8.36 -18.60 -0.42
N VAL A 189 8.98 -17.44 -0.39
CA VAL A 189 8.65 -16.40 0.61
C VAL A 189 7.22 -15.93 0.36
N SER A 190 6.47 -15.71 1.44
CA SER A 190 5.11 -15.17 1.38
C SER A 190 4.90 -14.07 2.42
N ARG A 191 3.82 -13.31 2.27
CA ARG A 191 3.43 -12.14 3.08
C ARG A 191 4.32 -10.91 2.88
N MET A 192 3.68 -9.75 2.81
CA MET A 192 4.35 -8.47 2.57
C MET A 192 5.42 -8.14 3.63
N ARG A 193 5.21 -8.48 4.91
CA ARG A 193 6.21 -8.25 5.97
C ARG A 193 7.52 -9.01 5.76
N ASN A 194 7.46 -10.21 5.18
CA ASN A 194 8.65 -10.97 4.86
C ASN A 194 9.38 -10.43 3.63
N TYR A 195 8.63 -9.95 2.64
CA TYR A 195 9.20 -9.21 1.52
C TYR A 195 9.93 -7.94 1.99
N GLN A 196 9.34 -7.17 2.91
CA GLN A 196 10.00 -5.98 3.46
C GLN A 196 11.33 -6.32 4.16
N ARG A 197 11.37 -7.42 4.93
CA ARG A 197 12.62 -7.91 5.52
C ARG A 197 13.65 -8.26 4.46
N ARG A 198 13.19 -8.94 3.41
CA ARG A 198 14.07 -9.37 2.32
C ARG A 198 14.70 -8.19 1.58
N LEU A 199 13.98 -7.08 1.40
CA LEU A 199 14.55 -5.86 0.84
C LEU A 199 15.79 -5.40 1.62
N VAL A 200 15.71 -5.36 2.95
CA VAL A 200 16.85 -4.97 3.80
C VAL A 200 17.97 -6.01 3.75
N GLU A 201 17.65 -7.30 3.83
CA GLU A 201 18.62 -8.41 3.75
C GLU A 201 19.42 -8.42 2.44
N GLU A 202 18.79 -8.04 1.32
CA GLU A 202 19.42 -7.94 0.01
C GLU A 202 20.12 -6.59 -0.24
N GLY A 203 20.14 -5.71 0.77
CA GLY A 203 20.84 -4.43 0.70
C GLY A 203 20.14 -3.35 -0.11
N VAL A 204 18.83 -3.50 -0.34
CA VAL A 204 18.01 -2.43 -0.96
C VAL A 204 17.97 -1.24 -0.01
N ARG A 205 18.38 -0.07 -0.49
CA ARG A 205 18.49 1.15 0.32
C ARG A 205 17.11 1.76 0.51
N LEU A 206 16.56 1.60 1.70
CA LEU A 206 15.24 2.08 2.07
C LEU A 206 15.33 3.25 3.03
N LYS A 207 14.49 4.26 2.85
CA LYS A 207 14.30 5.36 3.78
C LYS A 207 12.88 5.37 4.33
N ALA A 208 12.74 5.60 5.62
CA ALA A 208 11.45 5.81 6.25
C ALA A 208 10.98 7.26 6.02
N TYR A 209 9.69 7.43 5.69
CA TYR A 209 9.04 8.73 5.60
C TYR A 209 7.88 8.78 6.59
N PRO A 210 7.99 9.58 7.67
CA PRO A 210 6.94 9.68 8.68
C PRO A 210 5.71 10.42 8.16
N PHE A 211 4.55 9.75 8.25
CA PHE A 211 3.22 10.36 8.14
C PHE A 211 2.72 10.68 9.54
N SER A 212 1.94 11.75 9.68
CA SER A 212 1.32 12.13 10.95
C SER A 212 0.41 11.04 11.50
N LYS A 213 -0.30 10.35 10.59
CA LYS A 213 -1.16 9.22 10.90
C LYS A 213 -1.46 8.42 9.64
N ILE A 214 -1.51 7.10 9.79
CA ILE A 214 -2.03 6.18 8.78
C ILE A 214 -3.02 5.27 9.50
N ILE A 215 -4.18 5.02 8.89
CA ILE A 215 -5.24 4.14 9.42
C ILE A 215 -5.50 3.05 8.39
N ASP A 216 -5.55 1.81 8.83
CA ASP A 216 -6.07 0.70 8.02
C ASP A 216 -7.53 0.45 8.41
N VAL A 217 -8.44 0.46 7.41
CA VAL A 217 -9.87 0.22 7.63
C VAL A 217 -10.13 -1.28 7.60
N ASP A 218 -9.96 -1.94 8.73
CA ASP A 218 -10.15 -3.38 8.89
C ASP A 218 -11.46 -3.73 9.61
N HIS A 219 -11.94 -2.84 10.49
CA HIS A 219 -13.15 -2.98 11.29
C HIS A 219 -14.18 -1.88 10.97
N ALA A 220 -15.45 -2.12 11.31
CA ALA A 220 -16.51 -1.14 11.07
C ALA A 220 -16.27 0.20 11.82
N GLU A 221 -15.67 0.17 13.00
CA GLU A 221 -15.29 1.36 13.77
C GLU A 221 -14.19 2.19 13.09
N ASP A 222 -13.33 1.57 12.27
CA ASP A 222 -12.24 2.25 11.57
C ASP A 222 -12.78 3.17 10.48
N ILE A 223 -13.96 2.89 9.94
CA ILE A 223 -14.65 3.75 8.96
C ILE A 223 -14.84 5.15 9.58
N GLN A 224 -15.42 5.23 10.77
CA GLN A 224 -15.65 6.51 11.45
C GLN A 224 -14.34 7.18 11.86
N LYS A 225 -13.33 6.40 12.30
CA LYS A 225 -12.00 6.94 12.62
C LYS A 225 -11.35 7.55 11.37
N ALA A 226 -11.45 6.87 10.23
CA ALA A 226 -10.92 7.34 8.95
C ALA A 226 -11.64 8.60 8.46
N GLU A 227 -12.98 8.62 8.48
CA GLU A 227 -13.79 9.79 8.10
C GLU A 227 -13.42 11.03 8.91
N ASN A 228 -13.29 10.90 10.23
CA ASN A 228 -12.90 12.00 11.12
C ASN A 228 -11.45 12.48 10.89
N PHE A 229 -10.58 11.61 10.36
CA PHE A 229 -9.18 11.93 10.13
C PHE A 229 -8.95 12.68 8.81
N ILE A 230 -9.69 12.35 7.76
CA ILE A 230 -9.52 12.94 6.42
C ILE A 230 -10.38 14.17 6.17
N TYR A 231 -11.19 14.57 7.16
CA TYR A 231 -12.09 15.73 7.10
C TYR A 231 -11.35 17.08 7.25
#